data_d0ad06dae38bead9105d6437bb645242
#
_entry.id   d0ad06dae38bead9105d6437bb645242
#
_cell.length_a   1.000
_cell.length_b   1.000
_cell.length_c   1.000
_cell.angle_alpha   90.00
_cell.angle_beta   90.00
_cell.angle_gamma   90.00
#
_symmetry.space_group_name_H-M   'P 1'
#
loop_
_entity.id
_entity.type
_entity.pdbx_description
1 polymer ?
#
loop_
_entity_poly.entity_id
_entity_poly.type
_entity_poly.pdbx_seq_one_letter_code
_entity_poly.pdbx_strand_id
1 'polypeptide(L)'
;MVCHNLSQISLANAEGFEIMGGFSLNLFNTHALETAENLNIFDAVLSPELSFSETAALGETEKVKTYSLCYGRQPLMITRNCPVKNGVGCAKKSNGRCTLTDRKNQTFPVICENGFSTILNCKITDVSDSIFKISADYGLLYLTLERPDEALSEALNFLNGKAHSGSDYTRGLFKSGVL
;
A
#
# COMPACT_ATOMS: atom_id res chain seq x y z
N MET A 1 10.99 11.86 -3.09
CA MET A 1 11.45 10.55 -2.57
C MET A 1 10.34 9.91 -1.76
N VAL A 2 10.05 8.60 -1.95
CA VAL A 2 9.07 7.91 -1.08
C VAL A 2 9.81 7.37 0.14
N CYS A 3 9.34 7.76 1.33
CA CYS A 3 9.94 7.41 2.62
C CYS A 3 9.01 6.50 3.43
N HIS A 4 9.56 5.41 3.93
CA HIS A 4 8.83 4.39 4.68
C HIS A 4 9.18 4.34 6.17
N ASN A 5 10.11 5.16 6.62
CA ASN A 5 10.52 5.29 8.02
C ASN A 5 11.17 6.66 8.31
N LEU A 6 11.30 7.02 9.57
CA LEU A 6 11.83 8.32 10.01
C LEU A 6 13.29 8.57 9.58
N SER A 7 14.12 7.52 9.51
CA SER A 7 15.52 7.68 9.07
C SER A 7 15.61 8.08 7.60
N GLN A 8 14.73 7.55 6.74
CA GLN A 8 14.65 7.96 5.34
C GLN A 8 14.19 9.41 5.20
N ILE A 9 13.26 9.87 6.04
CA ILE A 9 12.78 11.25 6.05
C ILE A 9 13.93 12.20 6.43
N SER A 10 14.70 11.87 7.49
CA SER A 10 15.87 12.66 7.89
C SER A 10 16.91 12.76 6.77
N LEU A 11 17.19 11.67 6.07
CA LEU A 11 18.12 11.66 4.95
C LEU A 11 17.60 12.48 3.77
N ALA A 12 16.31 12.31 3.42
CA ALA A 12 15.69 13.03 2.31
C ALA A 12 15.69 14.55 2.55
N ASN A 13 15.38 14.97 3.78
CA ASN A 13 15.47 16.37 4.19
C ASN A 13 16.89 16.92 4.09
N ALA A 14 17.90 16.15 4.55
CA ALA A 14 19.31 16.56 4.48
C ALA A 14 19.81 16.74 3.04
N GLU A 15 19.30 15.93 2.11
CA GLU A 15 19.67 15.96 0.68
C GLU A 15 18.75 16.87 -0.15
N GLY A 16 17.74 17.52 0.46
CA GLY A 16 16.83 18.46 -0.20
C GLY A 16 15.81 17.81 -1.14
N PHE A 17 15.44 16.55 -0.92
CA PHE A 17 14.40 15.88 -1.70
C PHE A 17 13.00 16.26 -1.23
N GLU A 18 12.06 16.40 -2.17
CA GLU A 18 10.63 16.38 -1.85
C GLU A 18 10.24 15.01 -1.32
N ILE A 19 9.47 14.98 -0.23
CA ILE A 19 9.16 13.77 0.52
C ILE A 19 7.70 13.38 0.34
N MET A 20 7.49 12.14 -0.10
CA MET A 20 6.21 11.45 -0.02
C MET A 20 6.28 10.38 1.08
N GLY A 21 5.42 10.48 2.08
CA GLY A 21 5.27 9.46 3.12
C GLY A 21 4.56 8.23 2.58
N GLY A 22 5.20 7.05 2.63
CA GLY A 22 4.60 5.78 2.25
C GLY A 22 3.68 5.22 3.35
N PHE A 23 2.81 4.27 3.01
CA PHE A 23 1.82 3.69 3.95
C PHE A 23 2.45 2.98 5.16
N SER A 24 3.73 2.64 5.15
CA SER A 24 4.43 2.09 6.34
C SER A 24 4.72 3.13 7.42
N LEU A 25 4.53 4.42 7.16
CA LEU A 25 4.49 5.43 8.22
C LEU A 25 3.21 5.34 9.06
N ASN A 26 2.22 4.63 8.60
CA ASN A 26 0.94 4.36 9.26
C ASN A 26 0.24 5.63 9.76
N LEU A 27 0.01 6.59 8.85
CA LEU A 27 -0.66 7.84 9.17
C LEU A 27 -2.16 7.57 9.38
N PHE A 28 -2.53 7.43 10.64
CA PHE A 28 -3.83 6.91 11.06
C PHE A 28 -4.74 7.96 11.72
N ASN A 29 -4.21 9.11 12.10
CA ASN A 29 -4.98 10.16 12.78
C ASN A 29 -4.44 11.56 12.45
N THR A 30 -5.19 12.58 12.82
CA THR A 30 -4.86 13.99 12.56
C THR A 30 -3.50 14.39 13.13
N HIS A 31 -3.14 13.93 14.34
CA HIS A 31 -1.83 14.25 14.93
C HIS A 31 -0.66 13.63 14.17
N ALA A 32 -0.86 12.45 13.55
CA ALA A 32 0.14 11.86 12.69
C ALA A 32 0.33 12.69 11.40
N LEU A 33 -0.74 13.26 10.84
CA LEU A 33 -0.67 14.17 9.69
C LEU A 33 -0.01 15.50 10.07
N GLU A 34 -0.31 16.10 11.22
CA GLU A 34 0.37 17.29 11.74
C GLU A 34 1.87 17.02 11.93
N THR A 35 2.22 15.82 12.42
CA THR A 35 3.62 15.41 12.55
C THR A 35 4.30 15.26 11.19
N ALA A 36 3.60 14.71 10.20
CA ALA A 36 4.09 14.59 8.83
C ALA A 36 4.39 15.98 8.23
N GLU A 37 3.50 16.96 8.42
CA GLU A 37 3.71 18.34 8.02
C GLU A 37 4.99 18.93 8.65
N ASN A 38 5.17 18.76 9.97
CA ASN A 38 6.36 19.24 10.69
C ASN A 38 7.66 18.57 10.23
N LEU A 39 7.58 17.40 9.62
CA LEU A 39 8.70 16.67 9.04
C LEU A 39 8.95 16.99 7.56
N ASN A 40 8.29 18.03 7.01
CA ASN A 40 8.34 18.44 5.61
C ASN A 40 7.88 17.33 4.63
N ILE A 41 6.88 16.57 5.03
CA ILE A 41 6.20 15.62 4.13
C ILE A 41 5.07 16.37 3.44
N PHE A 42 5.11 16.48 2.12
CA PHE A 42 4.11 17.21 1.33
C PHE A 42 3.02 16.29 0.76
N ASP A 43 3.38 15.03 0.52
CA ASP A 43 2.49 13.98 0.04
C ASP A 43 2.54 12.80 1.01
N ALA A 44 1.40 12.22 1.36
CA ALA A 44 1.37 11.13 2.33
C ALA A 44 0.30 10.08 2.02
N VAL A 45 0.71 8.81 2.03
CA VAL A 45 -0.23 7.70 1.93
C VAL A 45 -0.81 7.42 3.30
N LEU A 46 -2.14 7.54 3.42
CA LEU A 46 -2.89 7.21 4.62
C LEU A 46 -2.78 5.72 4.95
N SER A 47 -2.93 5.37 6.22
CA SER A 47 -2.99 3.98 6.64
C SER A 47 -4.10 3.23 5.89
N PRO A 48 -3.82 2.07 5.30
CA PRO A 48 -4.84 1.24 4.65
C PRO A 48 -5.78 0.56 5.67
N GLU A 49 -5.58 0.80 6.96
CA GLU A 49 -6.42 0.33 8.06
C GLU A 49 -7.61 1.26 8.34
N LEU A 50 -7.61 2.47 7.77
CA LEU A 50 -8.70 3.43 7.92
C LEU A 50 -9.95 2.99 7.14
N SER A 51 -11.11 3.11 7.79
CA SER A 51 -12.42 3.00 7.15
C SER A 51 -12.79 4.27 6.38
N PHE A 52 -13.83 4.22 5.57
CA PHE A 52 -14.37 5.40 4.88
C PHE A 52 -14.75 6.53 5.85
N SER A 53 -15.33 6.20 7.00
CA SER A 53 -15.70 7.20 8.00
C SER A 53 -14.50 7.80 8.71
N GLU A 54 -13.45 7.02 8.96
CA GLU A 54 -12.23 7.49 9.58
C GLU A 54 -11.41 8.37 8.63
N THR A 55 -11.35 8.04 7.33
CA THR A 55 -10.71 8.95 6.35
C THR A 55 -11.40 10.31 6.31
N ALA A 56 -12.74 10.34 6.41
CA ALA A 56 -13.49 11.60 6.47
C ALA A 56 -13.25 12.36 7.78
N ALA A 57 -13.04 11.65 8.89
CA ALA A 57 -12.79 12.26 10.21
C ALA A 57 -11.37 12.84 10.38
N LEU A 58 -10.41 12.45 9.52
CA LEU A 58 -9.05 13.03 9.55
C LEU A 58 -9.03 14.53 9.25
N GLY A 59 -10.03 15.02 8.52
CA GLY A 59 -10.11 16.40 8.09
C GLY A 59 -9.14 16.73 6.93
N GLU A 60 -9.30 17.93 6.42
CA GLU A 60 -8.40 18.46 5.41
C GLU A 60 -7.13 19.01 6.07
N THR A 61 -5.98 18.72 5.47
CA THR A 61 -4.71 19.36 5.83
C THR A 61 -4.37 20.37 4.75
N GLU A 62 -3.94 21.57 5.16
CA GLU A 62 -3.61 22.62 4.17
C GLU A 62 -2.33 22.34 3.39
N LYS A 63 -1.41 21.55 3.97
CA LYS A 63 -0.06 21.38 3.44
C LYS A 63 0.29 19.96 3.01
N VAL A 64 -0.36 18.93 3.56
CA VAL A 64 -0.08 17.53 3.22
C VAL A 64 -1.16 17.01 2.29
N LYS A 65 -0.79 16.67 1.06
CA LYS A 65 -1.69 15.97 0.13
C LYS A 65 -1.80 14.50 0.51
N THR A 66 -3.02 14.02 0.66
CA THR A 66 -3.31 12.68 1.14
C THR A 66 -3.65 11.73 0.01
N TYR A 67 -3.13 10.50 0.12
CA TYR A 67 -3.35 9.42 -0.83
C TYR A 67 -3.96 8.22 -0.09
N SER A 68 -4.97 7.62 -0.66
CA SER A 68 -5.55 6.38 -0.12
C SER A 68 -5.32 5.20 -1.07
N LEU A 69 -4.94 4.04 -0.53
CA LEU A 69 -4.75 2.82 -1.32
C LEU A 69 -6.09 2.34 -1.88
N CYS A 70 -6.31 2.53 -3.17
CA CYS A 70 -7.57 2.23 -3.84
C CYS A 70 -7.56 0.92 -4.63
N TYR A 71 -6.39 0.53 -5.12
CA TYR A 71 -6.19 -0.73 -5.85
C TYR A 71 -4.80 -1.30 -5.55
N GLY A 72 -4.70 -2.61 -5.40
CA GLY A 72 -3.45 -3.35 -5.32
C GLY A 72 -3.33 -4.26 -4.10
N ARG A 73 -2.22 -4.99 -4.02
CA ARG A 73 -1.94 -5.91 -2.92
C ARG A 73 -1.18 -5.21 -1.81
N GLN A 74 -1.83 -5.06 -0.67
CA GLN A 74 -1.21 -4.46 0.51
C GLN A 74 -0.03 -5.30 0.98
N PRO A 75 1.15 -4.70 1.24
CA PRO A 75 2.24 -5.36 1.95
C PRO A 75 1.85 -5.68 3.39
N LEU A 76 2.01 -6.94 3.79
CA LEU A 76 1.69 -7.42 5.13
C LEU A 76 2.93 -7.54 6.01
N MET A 77 4.08 -7.89 5.40
CA MET A 77 5.33 -8.08 6.13
C MET A 77 6.54 -7.79 5.25
N ILE A 78 7.56 -7.19 5.84
CA ILE A 78 8.90 -7.05 5.26
C ILE A 78 9.88 -7.80 6.17
N THR A 79 10.70 -8.68 5.60
CA THR A 79 11.67 -9.47 6.35
C THR A 79 13.00 -9.64 5.60
N ARG A 80 14.09 -9.70 6.33
CA ARG A 80 15.41 -10.07 5.79
C ARG A 80 15.56 -11.58 5.61
N ASN A 81 14.84 -12.37 6.40
CA ASN A 81 14.82 -13.81 6.24
C ASN A 81 13.92 -14.18 5.05
N CYS A 82 14.48 -14.96 4.10
CA CYS A 82 13.66 -15.44 3.00
C CYS A 82 12.73 -16.55 3.50
N PRO A 83 11.41 -16.32 3.56
CA PRO A 83 10.48 -17.29 4.11
C PRO A 83 10.32 -18.54 3.25
N VAL A 84 10.82 -18.49 2.00
CA VAL A 84 10.68 -19.55 0.99
C VAL A 84 11.94 -20.40 0.85
N LYS A 85 13.10 -19.89 1.29
CA LYS A 85 14.39 -20.53 1.11
C LYS A 85 14.45 -21.94 1.69
N ASN A 86 13.80 -22.17 2.82
CA ASN A 86 13.81 -23.44 3.53
C ASN A 86 12.82 -24.48 2.98
N GLY A 87 11.89 -24.06 2.11
CA GLY A 87 10.91 -24.95 1.47
C GLY A 87 11.27 -25.25 0.01
N VAL A 88 10.98 -24.33 -0.88
CA VAL A 88 11.08 -24.51 -2.34
C VAL A 88 12.38 -23.97 -2.94
N GLY A 89 13.31 -23.46 -2.11
CA GLY A 89 14.56 -22.87 -2.55
C GLY A 89 14.50 -21.36 -2.78
N CYS A 90 15.59 -20.79 -3.28
CA CYS A 90 15.73 -19.34 -3.40
C CYS A 90 14.85 -18.76 -4.51
N ALA A 91 14.03 -17.77 -4.21
CA ALA A 91 13.19 -17.02 -5.15
C ALA A 91 13.96 -16.31 -6.29
N LYS A 92 15.28 -16.13 -6.17
CA LYS A 92 16.14 -15.63 -7.27
C LYS A 92 16.03 -16.48 -8.55
N LYS A 93 15.69 -17.78 -8.42
CA LYS A 93 15.46 -18.67 -9.56
C LYS A 93 14.15 -18.40 -10.31
N SER A 94 13.21 -17.69 -9.68
CA SER A 94 11.90 -17.32 -10.23
C SER A 94 11.75 -15.79 -10.37
N ASN A 95 12.80 -15.12 -10.82
CA ASN A 95 12.84 -13.66 -10.97
C ASN A 95 12.42 -12.88 -9.70
N GLY A 96 12.80 -13.40 -8.53
CA GLY A 96 12.48 -12.78 -7.24
C GLY A 96 11.05 -12.96 -6.76
N ARG A 97 10.20 -13.72 -7.47
CA ARG A 97 8.78 -13.94 -7.15
C ARG A 97 8.56 -15.37 -6.67
N CYS A 98 7.80 -15.53 -5.62
CA CYS A 98 7.37 -16.81 -5.10
C CYS A 98 6.08 -16.64 -4.30
N THR A 99 5.56 -17.73 -3.74
CA THR A 99 4.32 -17.71 -2.96
C THR A 99 4.50 -18.47 -1.65
N LEU A 100 3.75 -18.06 -0.63
CA LEU A 100 3.53 -18.79 0.61
C LEU A 100 2.07 -19.20 0.69
N THR A 101 1.81 -20.40 1.19
CA THR A 101 0.45 -20.85 1.43
C THR A 101 0.24 -21.07 2.93
N ASP A 102 -0.83 -20.51 3.47
CA ASP A 102 -1.21 -20.66 4.88
C ASP A 102 -1.99 -21.96 5.15
N ARG A 103 -2.37 -22.17 6.41
CA ARG A 103 -3.15 -23.34 6.84
C ARG A 103 -4.58 -23.38 6.27
N LYS A 104 -5.07 -22.26 5.74
CA LYS A 104 -6.39 -22.12 5.11
C LYS A 104 -6.30 -22.18 3.58
N ASN A 105 -5.15 -22.61 3.03
CA ASN A 105 -4.85 -22.65 1.60
C ASN A 105 -4.93 -21.27 0.91
N GLN A 106 -4.73 -20.17 1.65
CA GLN A 106 -4.59 -18.86 1.05
C GLN A 106 -3.16 -18.67 0.55
N THR A 107 -3.00 -18.15 -0.65
CA THR A 107 -1.69 -17.99 -1.30
C THR A 107 -1.26 -16.52 -1.26
N PHE A 108 -0.17 -16.23 -0.59
CA PHE A 108 0.41 -14.91 -0.41
C PHE A 108 1.62 -14.75 -1.34
N PRO A 109 1.58 -13.80 -2.28
CA PRO A 109 2.74 -13.51 -3.11
C PRO A 109 3.89 -12.94 -2.27
N VAL A 110 5.12 -13.33 -2.63
CA VAL A 110 6.35 -12.84 -2.00
C VAL A 110 7.26 -12.27 -3.06
N ILE A 111 7.67 -11.03 -2.88
CA ILE A 111 8.65 -10.33 -3.72
C ILE A 111 9.97 -10.27 -2.96
N CYS A 112 11.06 -10.70 -3.62
CA CYS A 112 12.41 -10.65 -3.05
C CYS A 112 13.25 -9.64 -3.83
N GLU A 113 13.54 -8.51 -3.21
CA GLU A 113 14.35 -7.44 -3.79
C GLU A 113 15.36 -6.90 -2.77
N ASN A 114 16.55 -6.58 -3.24
CA ASN A 114 17.60 -5.92 -2.45
C ASN A 114 17.92 -6.61 -1.10
N GLY A 115 17.77 -7.93 -1.02
CA GLY A 115 18.06 -8.70 0.19
C GLY A 115 16.91 -8.71 1.22
N PHE A 116 15.73 -8.18 0.85
CA PHE A 116 14.50 -8.25 1.63
C PHE A 116 13.45 -9.08 0.91
N SER A 117 12.53 -9.63 1.68
CA SER A 117 11.32 -10.29 1.17
C SER A 117 10.11 -9.52 1.66
N THR A 118 9.25 -9.10 0.73
CA THR A 118 7.96 -8.47 1.03
C THR A 118 6.85 -9.47 0.77
N ILE A 119 6.07 -9.79 1.79
CA ILE A 119 4.89 -10.66 1.68
C ILE A 119 3.68 -9.75 1.43
N LEU A 120 3.00 -9.99 0.31
CA LEU A 120 1.81 -9.24 -0.09
C LEU A 120 0.53 -9.97 0.34
N ASN A 121 -0.55 -9.22 0.48
CA ASN A 121 -1.86 -9.79 0.76
C ASN A 121 -2.27 -10.79 -0.34
N CYS A 122 -2.90 -11.89 0.07
CA CYS A 122 -3.45 -12.90 -0.85
C CYS A 122 -4.54 -12.32 -1.76
N LYS A 123 -5.23 -11.27 -1.31
CA LYS A 123 -6.29 -10.59 -2.07
C LYS A 123 -5.85 -9.21 -2.53
N ILE A 124 -6.39 -8.79 -3.67
CA ILE A 124 -6.23 -7.44 -4.20
C ILE A 124 -7.29 -6.54 -3.55
N THR A 125 -6.88 -5.44 -2.96
CA THR A 125 -7.81 -4.36 -2.58
C THR A 125 -8.28 -3.69 -3.86
N ASP A 126 -9.60 -3.52 -4.01
CA ASP A 126 -10.21 -2.79 -5.11
C ASP A 126 -11.46 -2.07 -4.62
N VAL A 127 -11.44 -0.75 -4.62
CA VAL A 127 -12.53 0.13 -4.17
C VAL A 127 -13.01 1.06 -5.28
N SER A 128 -12.76 0.73 -6.55
CA SER A 128 -13.10 1.55 -7.71
C SER A 128 -14.59 1.93 -7.78
N ASP A 129 -15.48 1.05 -7.32
CA ASP A 129 -16.93 1.33 -7.22
C ASP A 129 -17.34 2.22 -6.04
N SER A 130 -16.42 2.50 -5.16
CA SER A 130 -16.69 3.21 -3.88
C SER A 130 -15.69 4.34 -3.61
N ILE A 131 -14.88 4.72 -4.60
CA ILE A 131 -13.82 5.71 -4.46
C ILE A 131 -14.34 7.07 -3.96
N PHE A 132 -15.57 7.43 -4.36
CA PHE A 132 -16.22 8.67 -3.93
C PHE A 132 -16.54 8.73 -2.43
N LYS A 133 -16.38 7.60 -1.70
CA LYS A 133 -16.53 7.55 -0.23
C LYS A 133 -15.23 7.81 0.51
N ILE A 134 -14.11 7.84 -0.20
CA ILE A 134 -12.79 8.08 0.39
C ILE A 134 -12.57 9.58 0.45
N SER A 135 -12.29 10.09 1.64
CA SER A 135 -11.90 11.47 1.85
C SER A 135 -10.38 11.59 1.84
N ALA A 136 -9.80 11.54 0.64
CA ALA A 136 -8.38 11.78 0.39
C ALA A 136 -8.24 12.57 -0.92
N ASP A 137 -7.15 13.34 -1.07
CA ASP A 137 -6.93 14.15 -2.29
C ASP A 137 -6.74 13.26 -3.53
N TYR A 138 -6.13 12.07 -3.35
CA TYR A 138 -5.78 11.18 -4.46
C TYR A 138 -6.02 9.70 -4.12
N GLY A 139 -6.36 8.92 -5.15
CA GLY A 139 -6.36 7.46 -5.10
C GLY A 139 -5.00 6.88 -5.52
N LEU A 140 -4.46 5.95 -4.74
CA LEU A 140 -3.22 5.24 -5.04
C LEU A 140 -3.52 3.88 -5.67
N LEU A 141 -3.00 3.63 -6.86
CA LEU A 141 -2.95 2.30 -7.49
C LEU A 141 -1.57 1.68 -7.22
N TYR A 142 -1.51 0.67 -6.36
CA TYR A 142 -0.28 0.00 -5.97
C TYR A 142 -0.07 -1.26 -6.80
N LEU A 143 0.47 -1.08 -8.01
CA LEU A 143 0.73 -2.13 -8.99
C LEU A 143 2.09 -2.78 -8.70
N THR A 144 2.13 -4.08 -8.40
CA THR A 144 3.34 -4.77 -7.92
C THR A 144 3.67 -6.06 -8.67
N LEU A 145 2.66 -6.81 -9.06
CA LEU A 145 2.81 -8.11 -9.71
C LEU A 145 2.37 -8.11 -11.17
N GLU A 146 1.60 -7.11 -11.53
CA GLU A 146 1.01 -6.93 -12.84
C GLU A 146 2.10 -6.71 -13.90
N ARG A 147 1.94 -7.30 -15.06
CA ARG A 147 2.75 -6.97 -16.23
C ARG A 147 2.34 -5.57 -16.75
N PRO A 148 3.18 -4.91 -17.54
CA PRO A 148 2.88 -3.55 -18.02
C PRO A 148 1.53 -3.43 -18.76
N ASP A 149 1.16 -4.44 -19.56
CA ASP A 149 -0.12 -4.52 -20.27
C ASP A 149 -1.30 -4.71 -19.31
N GLU A 150 -1.14 -5.57 -18.30
CA GLU A 150 -2.11 -5.78 -17.22
C GLU A 150 -2.27 -4.51 -16.38
N ALA A 151 -1.15 -3.88 -15.98
CA ALA A 151 -1.15 -2.66 -15.18
C ALA A 151 -1.92 -1.52 -15.86
N LEU A 152 -1.73 -1.34 -17.18
CA LEU A 152 -2.48 -0.35 -17.95
C LEU A 152 -3.98 -0.69 -18.00
N SER A 153 -4.32 -1.96 -18.23
CA SER A 153 -5.71 -2.42 -18.25
C SER A 153 -6.40 -2.20 -16.90
N GLU A 154 -5.71 -2.51 -15.79
CA GLU A 154 -6.23 -2.30 -14.42
C GLU A 154 -6.43 -0.82 -14.11
N ALA A 155 -5.48 0.03 -14.49
CA ALA A 155 -5.62 1.48 -14.31
C ALA A 155 -6.84 2.03 -15.09
N LEU A 156 -7.06 1.58 -16.34
CA LEU A 156 -8.21 1.97 -17.13
C LEU A 156 -9.53 1.44 -16.56
N ASN A 157 -9.56 0.21 -16.06
CA ASN A 157 -10.73 -0.36 -15.38
C ASN A 157 -11.08 0.46 -14.14
N PHE A 158 -10.08 0.80 -13.33
CA PHE A 158 -10.26 1.63 -12.16
C PHE A 158 -10.84 3.01 -12.51
N LEU A 159 -10.28 3.70 -13.49
CA LEU A 159 -10.77 5.01 -13.96
C LEU A 159 -12.22 4.96 -14.48
N ASN A 160 -12.64 3.83 -15.04
CA ASN A 160 -13.99 3.61 -15.51
C ASN A 160 -14.96 3.12 -14.41
N GLY A 161 -14.53 3.05 -13.15
CA GLY A 161 -15.33 2.58 -12.02
C GLY A 161 -15.72 1.10 -12.10
N LYS A 162 -14.97 0.31 -12.87
CA LYS A 162 -15.20 -1.13 -13.04
C LYS A 162 -14.50 -1.90 -11.92
N ALA A 163 -15.21 -2.06 -10.81
CA ALA A 163 -14.70 -2.87 -9.71
C ALA A 163 -14.74 -4.36 -10.04
N HIS A 164 -13.69 -5.05 -9.64
CA HIS A 164 -13.63 -6.50 -9.71
C HIS A 164 -14.51 -7.16 -8.64
N SER A 165 -14.99 -8.34 -8.97
CA SER A 165 -15.74 -9.22 -8.08
C SER A 165 -15.08 -10.60 -8.02
N GLY A 166 -15.28 -11.32 -6.91
CA GLY A 166 -14.77 -12.68 -6.74
C GLY A 166 -13.89 -12.84 -5.50
N SER A 167 -13.41 -14.07 -5.30
CA SER A 167 -12.66 -14.47 -4.11
C SER A 167 -11.28 -13.81 -3.98
N ASP A 168 -10.72 -13.33 -5.09
CA ASP A 168 -9.37 -12.79 -5.17
C ASP A 168 -9.30 -11.30 -4.84
N TYR A 169 -10.46 -10.65 -4.64
CA TYR A 169 -10.60 -9.23 -4.37
C TYR A 169 -11.18 -8.99 -2.98
N THR A 170 -10.85 -7.83 -2.41
CA THR A 170 -11.34 -7.37 -1.12
C THR A 170 -11.58 -5.86 -1.15
N ARG A 171 -12.46 -5.37 -0.28
CA ARG A 171 -12.61 -3.95 0.00
C ARG A 171 -11.68 -3.46 1.12
N GLY A 172 -10.74 -4.33 1.54
CA GLY A 172 -9.87 -4.01 2.68
C GLY A 172 -10.68 -3.74 3.96
N LEU A 173 -10.20 -2.83 4.77
CA LEU A 173 -10.85 -2.40 6.02
C LEU A 173 -11.78 -1.19 5.84
N PHE A 174 -11.97 -0.69 4.62
CA PHE A 174 -12.76 0.51 4.34
C PHE A 174 -14.21 0.50 4.87
N LYS A 175 -14.80 -0.69 5.03
CA LYS A 175 -16.17 -0.82 5.57
C LYS A 175 -16.23 -0.95 7.08
N SER A 176 -15.19 -1.47 7.73
CA SER A 176 -15.21 -1.84 9.15
C SER A 176 -14.19 -1.11 10.01
N GLY A 177 -13.11 -0.61 9.42
CA GLY A 177 -11.97 -0.10 10.19
C GLY A 177 -11.24 -1.19 10.98
N VAL A 178 -10.32 -0.78 11.83
CA VAL A 178 -9.72 -1.61 12.88
C VAL A 178 -10.45 -1.28 14.17
N LEU A 179 -11.04 -2.29 14.83
CA LEU A 179 -11.72 -2.17 16.13
C LEU A 179 -10.72 -2.04 17.26
#